data_ecffd5af6c2b98494893d1a01a3cdf76
#
_entry.id   ecffd5af6c2b98494893d1a01a3cdf76
#
_cell.length_a   1.000
_cell.length_b   1.000
_cell.length_c   1.000
_cell.angle_alpha   90.00
_cell.angle_beta   90.00
_cell.angle_gamma   90.00
#
_symmetry.space_group_name_H-M   'P 1'
#
loop_
_entity.id
_entity.type
_entity.pdbx_description
1 polymer ?
#
loop_
_entity_poly.entity_id
_entity_poly.type
_entity_poly.pdbx_seq_one_letter_code
_entity_poly.pdbx_strand_id
1 'polypeptide(L)'
;MDEEIRLFTGYLEEIKKLSRNTVMSYHGDLTKMAVYMKEQGITSTADIRGTTLNAYVLHMEKNGMSAATISRYIASMKAFFEYLVRERILDEDPSFF
;
A
#
# COMPACT_ATOMS: atom_id res chain seq x y z
N MET A 1 5.57 -9.50 -2.32
CA MET A 1 4.69 -8.40 -1.86
C MET A 1 3.35 -8.90 -1.32
N ASP A 2 2.81 -9.94 -1.91
CA ASP A 2 1.50 -10.48 -1.47
C ASP A 2 1.52 -10.97 -0.03
N GLU A 3 2.62 -11.55 0.42
CA GLU A 3 2.75 -12.06 1.79
C GLU A 3 2.66 -10.92 2.81
N GLU A 4 3.34 -9.80 2.56
CA GLU A 4 3.30 -8.65 3.45
C GLU A 4 1.91 -8.02 3.51
N ILE A 5 1.20 -7.99 2.37
CA ILE A 5 -0.18 -7.51 2.34
C ILE A 5 -1.06 -8.42 3.18
N ARG A 6 -0.88 -9.72 3.07
CA ARG A 6 -1.63 -10.71 3.86
C ARG A 6 -1.38 -10.54 5.36
N LEU A 7 -0.12 -10.36 5.75
CA LEU A 7 0.24 -10.13 7.15
C LEU A 7 -0.41 -8.85 7.68
N PHE A 8 -0.36 -7.78 6.90
CA PHE A 8 -0.95 -6.50 7.29
C PHE A 8 -2.46 -6.60 7.45
N THR A 9 -3.16 -7.19 6.48
CA THR A 9 -4.62 -7.32 6.56
C THR A 9 -5.05 -8.24 7.70
N GLY A 10 -4.28 -9.29 7.97
CA GLY A 10 -4.50 -10.14 9.15
C GLY A 10 -4.36 -9.36 10.45
N TYR A 11 -3.37 -8.49 10.53
CA TYR A 11 -3.17 -7.59 11.68
C TYR A 11 -4.38 -6.64 11.86
N LEU A 12 -4.86 -6.07 10.76
CA LEU A 12 -6.03 -5.17 10.82
C LEU A 12 -7.28 -5.90 11.33
N GLU A 13 -7.46 -7.14 10.91
CA GLU A 13 -8.62 -7.95 11.29
C GLU A 13 -8.52 -8.46 12.73
N GLU A 14 -7.38 -9.03 13.11
CA GLU A 14 -7.22 -9.75 14.37
C GLU A 14 -6.82 -8.87 15.54
N ILE A 15 -5.97 -7.88 15.31
CA ILE A 15 -5.43 -7.02 16.37
C ILE A 15 -6.19 -5.70 16.45
N LYS A 16 -6.33 -5.01 15.33
CA LYS A 16 -7.06 -3.73 15.26
C LYS A 16 -8.56 -3.93 15.27
N LYS A 17 -9.03 -5.12 14.94
CA LYS A 17 -10.45 -5.47 14.92
C LYS A 17 -11.30 -4.55 14.06
N LEU A 18 -10.76 -4.16 12.92
CA LEU A 18 -11.47 -3.34 11.95
C LEU A 18 -12.57 -4.16 11.28
N SER A 19 -13.60 -3.48 10.77
CA SER A 19 -14.69 -4.14 10.07
C SER A 19 -14.18 -4.87 8.84
N ARG A 20 -14.89 -5.93 8.44
CA ARG A 20 -14.54 -6.68 7.24
C ARG A 20 -14.47 -5.79 6.00
N ASN A 21 -15.43 -4.87 5.84
CA ASN A 21 -15.44 -3.96 4.70
C ASN A 21 -14.20 -3.07 4.65
N THR A 22 -13.77 -2.57 5.81
CA THR A 22 -12.57 -1.74 5.91
C THR A 22 -11.33 -2.55 5.57
N VAL A 23 -11.20 -3.77 6.10
CA VAL A 23 -10.06 -4.65 5.81
C VAL A 23 -10.00 -4.96 4.32
N MET A 24 -11.13 -5.25 3.69
CA MET A 24 -11.19 -5.54 2.26
C MET A 24 -10.84 -4.34 1.40
N SER A 25 -11.18 -3.13 1.84
CA SER A 25 -10.77 -1.91 1.14
C SER A 25 -9.26 -1.74 1.15
N TYR A 26 -8.63 -1.94 2.31
CA TYR A 26 -7.17 -1.94 2.40
C TYR A 26 -6.55 -2.99 1.50
N HIS A 27 -7.07 -4.21 1.55
CA HIS A 27 -6.57 -5.31 0.74
C HIS A 27 -6.65 -4.98 -0.76
N GLY A 28 -7.79 -4.47 -1.20
CA GLY A 28 -8.00 -4.11 -2.60
C GLY A 28 -7.05 -3.01 -3.07
N ASP A 29 -6.90 -1.95 -2.26
CA ASP A 29 -6.02 -0.84 -2.59
C ASP A 29 -4.57 -1.30 -2.72
N LEU A 30 -4.10 -2.11 -1.76
CA LEU A 30 -2.72 -2.58 -1.74
C LEU A 30 -2.45 -3.62 -2.82
N THR A 31 -3.43 -4.45 -3.15
CA THR A 31 -3.29 -5.42 -4.25
C THR A 31 -3.10 -4.69 -5.58
N LYS A 32 -3.85 -3.61 -5.81
CA LYS A 32 -3.69 -2.79 -7.02
C LYS A 32 -2.33 -2.11 -7.06
N MET A 33 -1.85 -1.63 -5.93
CA MET A 33 -0.49 -1.09 -5.83
C MET A 33 0.54 -2.17 -6.22
N ALA A 34 0.39 -3.39 -5.70
CA ALA A 34 1.30 -4.49 -5.98
C ALA A 34 1.31 -4.85 -7.46
N VAL A 35 0.16 -4.82 -8.11
CA VAL A 35 0.07 -5.06 -9.57
C VAL A 35 0.87 -4.01 -10.33
N TYR A 36 0.70 -2.73 -9.99
CA TYR A 36 1.46 -1.65 -10.61
C TYR A 36 2.97 -1.84 -10.41
N MET A 37 3.38 -2.14 -9.19
CA MET A 37 4.81 -2.34 -8.88
C MET A 37 5.39 -3.49 -9.70
N LYS A 38 4.67 -4.59 -9.81
CA LYS A 38 5.09 -5.74 -10.59
C LYS A 38 5.27 -5.38 -12.08
N GLU A 39 4.37 -4.57 -12.62
CA GLU A 39 4.47 -4.08 -13.99
C GLU A 39 5.72 -3.21 -14.19
N GLN A 40 6.19 -2.56 -13.14
CA GLN A 40 7.41 -1.77 -13.16
C GLN A 40 8.67 -2.60 -12.84
N GLY A 41 8.52 -3.91 -12.71
CA GLY A 41 9.64 -4.80 -12.39
C GLY A 41 10.01 -4.83 -10.91
N ILE A 42 9.16 -4.28 -10.03
CA ILE A 42 9.41 -4.25 -8.61
C ILE A 42 8.60 -5.35 -7.93
N THR A 43 9.28 -6.33 -7.36
CA THR A 43 8.64 -7.49 -6.72
C THR A 43 8.80 -7.51 -5.21
N SER A 44 9.71 -6.71 -4.66
CA SER A 44 9.95 -6.64 -3.22
C SER A 44 9.57 -5.27 -2.68
N THR A 45 8.94 -5.24 -1.50
CA THR A 45 8.64 -3.98 -0.81
C THR A 45 9.91 -3.17 -0.51
N ALA A 46 11.04 -3.85 -0.30
CA ALA A 46 12.33 -3.19 -0.04
C ALA A 46 12.82 -2.35 -1.21
N ASP A 47 12.34 -2.61 -2.42
CA ASP A 47 12.74 -1.88 -3.63
C ASP A 47 11.81 -0.71 -3.97
N ILE A 48 10.74 -0.53 -3.20
CA ILE A 48 9.82 0.60 -3.40
C ILE A 48 10.45 1.86 -2.80
N ARG A 49 10.57 2.91 -3.61
CA ARG A 49 11.11 4.21 -3.22
C ARG A 49 9.99 5.25 -3.20
N GLY A 50 10.26 6.39 -2.56
CA GLY A 50 9.32 7.51 -2.58
C GLY A 50 9.02 7.97 -4.01
N THR A 51 10.05 7.98 -4.88
CA THR A 51 9.87 8.32 -6.30
C THR A 51 8.95 7.32 -7.02
N THR A 52 9.03 6.03 -6.65
CA THR A 52 8.16 5.00 -7.20
C THR A 52 6.69 5.25 -6.80
N LEU A 53 6.46 5.60 -5.55
CA LEU A 53 5.13 5.90 -5.05
C LEU A 53 4.56 7.17 -5.70
N ASN A 54 5.40 8.20 -5.90
CA ASN A 54 4.99 9.40 -6.61
C ASN A 54 4.58 9.07 -8.05
N ALA A 55 5.35 8.22 -8.73
CA ALA A 55 5.01 7.77 -10.09
C ALA A 55 3.67 7.03 -10.12
N TYR A 56 3.39 6.23 -9.10
CA TYR A 56 2.11 5.54 -8.99
C TYR A 56 0.95 6.52 -8.81
N VAL A 57 1.12 7.55 -7.98
CA VAL A 57 0.10 8.59 -7.80
C VAL A 57 -0.18 9.28 -9.13
N LEU A 58 0.85 9.66 -9.88
CA LEU A 58 0.70 10.26 -11.20
C LEU A 58 -0.02 9.32 -12.17
N HIS A 59 0.30 8.03 -12.11
CA HIS A 59 -0.36 7.01 -12.92
C HIS A 59 -1.87 6.95 -12.62
N MET A 60 -2.24 6.98 -11.35
CA MET A 60 -3.64 6.99 -10.95
C MET A 60 -4.37 8.24 -11.47
N GLU A 61 -3.73 9.41 -11.38
CA GLU A 61 -4.29 10.66 -11.89
C GLU A 61 -4.52 10.59 -13.39
N LYS A 62 -3.53 10.08 -14.14
CA LYS A 62 -3.64 9.93 -15.60
C LYS A 62 -4.74 8.97 -16.01
N ASN A 63 -5.07 8.00 -15.18
CA ASN A 63 -6.14 7.04 -15.44
C ASN A 63 -7.50 7.53 -14.97
N GLY A 64 -7.61 8.79 -14.61
CA GLY A 64 -8.89 9.42 -14.30
C GLY A 64 -9.46 9.10 -12.92
N MET A 65 -8.65 8.57 -12.01
CA MET A 65 -9.14 8.32 -10.66
C MET A 65 -9.40 9.64 -9.93
N SER A 66 -10.48 9.70 -9.17
CA SER A 66 -10.84 10.91 -8.43
C SER A 66 -9.81 11.22 -7.34
N ALA A 67 -9.72 12.51 -6.97
CA ALA A 67 -8.83 12.93 -5.89
C ALA A 67 -9.17 12.21 -4.57
N ALA A 68 -10.45 12.01 -4.29
CA ALA A 68 -10.90 11.30 -3.08
C ALA A 68 -10.41 9.85 -3.07
N THR A 69 -10.51 9.15 -4.20
CA THR A 69 -10.06 7.77 -4.32
C THR A 69 -8.53 7.68 -4.19
N ILE A 70 -7.81 8.60 -4.83
CA ILE A 70 -6.34 8.64 -4.73
C ILE A 70 -5.92 8.90 -3.29
N SER A 71 -6.58 9.82 -2.58
CA SER A 71 -6.30 10.08 -1.16
C SER A 71 -6.51 8.83 -0.31
N ARG A 72 -7.54 8.05 -0.59
CA ARG A 72 -7.79 6.78 0.12
C ARG A 72 -6.66 5.79 -0.14
N TYR A 73 -6.19 5.67 -1.38
CA TYR A 73 -5.07 4.78 -1.73
C TYR A 73 -3.78 5.22 -1.03
N ILE A 74 -3.53 6.51 -0.97
CA ILE A 74 -2.37 7.05 -0.26
C ILE A 74 -2.44 6.69 1.23
N ALA A 75 -3.61 6.83 1.85
CA ALA A 75 -3.80 6.46 3.25
C ALA A 75 -3.55 4.97 3.48
N SER A 76 -4.02 4.11 2.57
CA SER A 76 -3.78 2.67 2.64
C SER A 76 -2.28 2.35 2.54
N MET A 77 -1.58 3.00 1.62
CA MET A 77 -0.14 2.80 1.46
C MET A 77 0.64 3.25 2.69
N LYS A 78 0.31 4.41 3.24
CA LYS A 78 0.96 4.92 4.46
C LYS A 78 0.80 3.97 5.63
N ALA A 79 -0.41 3.48 5.85
CA ALA A 79 -0.68 2.53 6.94
C ALA A 79 0.10 1.22 6.75
N PHE A 80 0.17 0.75 5.52
CA PHE A 80 0.90 -0.48 5.17
C PHE A 80 2.40 -0.34 5.43
N PHE A 81 3.02 0.71 4.91
CA PHE A 81 4.47 0.90 5.09
C PHE A 81 4.83 1.18 6.54
N GLU A 82 4.00 1.93 7.26
CA GLU A 82 4.19 2.14 8.70
C GLU A 82 4.19 0.81 9.45
N TYR A 83 3.25 -0.08 9.13
CA TYR A 83 3.18 -1.42 9.70
C TYR A 83 4.48 -2.21 9.41
N LEU A 84 4.95 -2.19 8.15
CA LEU A 84 6.15 -2.93 7.76
C LEU A 84 7.40 -2.45 8.50
N VAL A 85 7.52 -1.15 8.72
CA VAL A 85 8.64 -0.59 9.49
C VAL A 85 8.54 -0.98 10.96
N ARG A 86 7.35 -0.89 11.53
CA ARG A 86 7.13 -1.27 12.93
C ARG A 86 7.44 -2.75 13.19
N GLU A 87 7.10 -3.62 12.23
CA GLU A 87 7.38 -5.06 12.31
C GLU A 87 8.79 -5.42 11.86
N ARG A 88 9.61 -4.42 11.55
CA ARG A 88 10.99 -4.58 11.12
C ARG A 88 11.17 -5.38 9.83
N ILE A 89 10.14 -5.36 9.00
CA ILE A 89 10.19 -5.95 7.65
C ILE A 89 10.92 -4.98 6.71
N LEU A 90 10.72 -3.67 6.94
CA LEU A 90 11.43 -2.60 6.24
C LEU A 90 12.21 -1.76 7.25
N ASP A 91 13.35 -1.21 6.81
CA ASP A 91 14.15 -0.30 7.62
C ASP A 91 13.64 1.13 7.55
N GLU A 92 13.10 1.53 6.41
CA GLU A 92 12.64 2.89 6.16
C GLU A 92 11.27 2.88 5.51
N ASP A 93 10.47 3.89 5.82
CA ASP A 93 9.13 4.11 5.23
C ASP A 93 9.29 4.95 3.95
N PRO A 94 8.95 4.39 2.77
CA PRO A 94 9.07 5.14 1.51
C PRO A 94 7.92 6.13 1.30
N SER A 95 6.90 6.12 2.15
CA SER A 95 5.67 6.91 1.92
C SER A 95 5.74 8.30 2.53
N PHE A 96 6.65 9.13 2.02
CA PHE A 96 6.73 10.55 2.36
C PHE A 96 5.87 11.36 1.39
N PHE A 97 4.65 11.59 1.76
CA PHE A 97 3.77 12.43 0.96
C PHE A 97 3.39 13.69 1.72
#